data_a2aa9586b6457c52120bdd7643172aa9
#
_entry.id   a2aa9586b6457c52120bdd7643172aa9
#
_cell.length_a   1.000
_cell.length_b   1.000
_cell.length_c   1.000
_cell.angle_alpha   90.00
_cell.angle_beta   90.00
_cell.angle_gamma   90.00
#
_symmetry.space_group_name_H-M   'P 1'
#
loop_
_entity.id
_entity.type
_entity.pdbx_description
1 polymer ?
#
loop_
_entity_poly.entity_id
_entity_poly.type
_entity_poly.pdbx_seq_one_letter_code
_entity_poly.pdbx_strand_id
1 'polypeptide(L)'
;MGRRRKNPEHERLPPNVYPNKYSYVWKPTSRESVTLTAIKDGLAALWKKYEETVNNRDRAMTFGRLWEKFLASACYSELSPRTQKDYLQHQKKLLAVFGKVPADSIKPEHIRRYMDKRGEQSKTQANHEKSSMSRVYSWGYERGYVKANPCAGVSKFKAKNRERYVTDKEYQAVLSVAPLPVFIAMEIAYLCAARISDVLSLKWGFVE
;
A
#
# COMPACT_ATOMS: atom_id res chain seq x y z
N MET A 1 -0.25 -24.37 18.37
CA MET A 1 -0.44 -25.83 18.22
C MET A 1 -1.73 -26.10 17.46
N GLY A 2 -1.67 -26.83 16.32
CA GLY A 2 -2.84 -27.20 15.52
C GLY A 2 -3.71 -28.26 16.24
N ARG A 3 -5.03 -28.19 16.04
CA ARG A 3 -5.98 -29.14 16.61
C ARG A 3 -5.66 -30.57 16.11
N ARG A 4 -5.48 -31.55 17.02
CA ARG A 4 -5.25 -32.96 16.65
C ARG A 4 -6.34 -33.44 15.72
N ARG A 5 -5.98 -34.17 14.66
CA ARG A 5 -6.91 -34.75 13.71
C ARG A 5 -7.69 -35.90 14.41
N LYS A 6 -8.99 -35.91 14.23
CA LYS A 6 -9.85 -36.93 14.87
C LYS A 6 -9.76 -38.32 14.22
N ASN A 7 -9.32 -38.39 12.95
CA ASN A 7 -9.21 -39.63 12.19
C ASN A 7 -7.73 -40.04 12.03
N PRO A 8 -7.30 -41.24 12.50
CA PRO A 8 -5.92 -41.72 12.40
C PRO A 8 -5.41 -41.80 10.95
N GLU A 9 -6.26 -42.11 9.98
CA GLU A 9 -5.87 -42.15 8.56
C GLU A 9 -5.40 -40.80 8.02
N HIS A 10 -5.86 -39.72 8.63
CA HIS A 10 -5.47 -38.37 8.24
C HIS A 10 -4.12 -37.93 8.83
N GLU A 11 -3.50 -38.69 9.71
CA GLU A 11 -2.18 -38.37 10.28
C GLU A 11 -1.07 -38.41 9.23
N ARG A 12 -1.23 -39.21 8.18
CA ARG A 12 -0.30 -39.34 7.07
C ARG A 12 -0.40 -38.21 6.02
N LEU A 13 -1.42 -37.36 6.13
CA LEU A 13 -1.63 -36.26 5.19
C LEU A 13 -0.81 -35.03 5.58
N PRO A 14 -0.40 -34.21 4.59
CA PRO A 14 0.25 -32.90 4.86
C PRO A 14 -0.60 -31.99 5.75
N PRO A 15 0.01 -30.99 6.43
CA PRO A 15 -0.72 -30.03 7.27
C PRO A 15 -1.84 -29.32 6.50
N ASN A 16 -3.03 -29.21 7.13
CA ASN A 16 -4.21 -28.55 6.57
C ASN A 16 -4.71 -29.13 5.24
N VAL A 17 -4.36 -30.39 4.92
CA VAL A 17 -4.92 -31.13 3.80
C VAL A 17 -6.02 -32.06 4.29
N TYR A 18 -7.13 -32.08 3.57
CA TYR A 18 -8.32 -32.86 3.89
C TYR A 18 -8.75 -33.66 2.66
N PRO A 19 -9.15 -34.93 2.81
CA PRO A 19 -9.71 -35.67 1.71
C PRO A 19 -11.14 -35.17 1.42
N ASN A 20 -11.46 -35.03 0.15
CA ASN A 20 -12.80 -34.83 -0.38
C ASN A 20 -13.21 -36.14 -1.11
N LYS A 21 -14.38 -36.22 -1.71
CA LYS A 21 -14.92 -37.43 -2.37
C LYS A 21 -13.95 -38.01 -3.42
N TYR A 22 -13.24 -37.18 -4.17
CA TYR A 22 -12.37 -37.59 -5.29
C TYR A 22 -10.96 -37.02 -5.25
N SER A 23 -10.68 -36.06 -4.34
CA SER A 23 -9.44 -35.30 -4.35
C SER A 23 -9.00 -34.88 -2.95
N TYR A 24 -7.72 -34.55 -2.81
CA TYR A 24 -7.19 -33.89 -1.63
C TYR A 24 -7.26 -32.39 -1.78
N VAL A 25 -7.72 -31.70 -0.74
CA VAL A 25 -7.89 -30.25 -0.71
C VAL A 25 -7.06 -29.67 0.42
N TRP A 26 -6.18 -28.76 0.10
CA TRP A 26 -5.39 -28.00 1.05
C TRP A 26 -6.14 -26.72 1.42
N LYS A 27 -6.29 -26.45 2.72
CA LYS A 27 -6.95 -25.28 3.28
C LYS A 27 -5.94 -24.48 4.13
N PRO A 28 -5.09 -23.64 3.52
CA PRO A 28 -4.11 -22.86 4.27
C PRO A 28 -4.76 -21.86 5.24
N THR A 29 -5.94 -21.36 4.90
CA THR A 29 -6.79 -20.52 5.76
C THR A 29 -8.25 -20.96 5.67
N SER A 30 -9.10 -20.47 6.57
CA SER A 30 -10.53 -20.78 6.57
C SER A 30 -11.28 -20.31 5.31
N ARG A 31 -10.70 -19.38 4.55
CA ARG A 31 -11.30 -18.77 3.35
C ARG A 31 -10.72 -19.27 2.03
N GLU A 32 -9.62 -19.99 2.07
CA GLU A 32 -8.92 -20.47 0.87
C GLU A 32 -8.91 -21.98 0.82
N SER A 33 -9.20 -22.54 -0.36
CA SER A 33 -9.08 -23.96 -0.62
C SER A 33 -8.44 -24.20 -1.96
N VAL A 34 -7.45 -25.09 -2.02
CA VAL A 34 -6.71 -25.46 -3.22
C VAL A 34 -6.80 -26.96 -3.40
N THR A 35 -7.33 -27.42 -4.51
CA THR A 35 -7.31 -28.85 -4.88
C THR A 35 -5.88 -29.22 -5.29
N LEU A 36 -5.31 -30.25 -4.66
CA LEU A 36 -3.94 -30.70 -4.92
C LEU A 36 -3.89 -31.82 -5.97
N THR A 37 -4.37 -33.01 -5.58
CA THR A 37 -4.32 -34.22 -6.41
C THR A 37 -5.58 -35.05 -6.24
N ALA A 38 -5.84 -35.95 -7.19
CA ALA A 38 -6.89 -36.96 -7.02
C ALA A 38 -6.47 -38.03 -5.98
N ILE A 39 -7.42 -38.62 -5.27
CA ILE A 39 -7.15 -39.67 -4.26
C ILE A 39 -6.44 -40.87 -4.90
N LYS A 40 -6.78 -41.18 -6.15
CA LYS A 40 -6.19 -42.31 -6.91
C LYS A 40 -4.68 -42.15 -7.17
N ASP A 41 -4.14 -40.93 -7.12
CA ASP A 41 -2.74 -40.64 -7.43
C ASP A 41 -1.80 -40.99 -6.26
N GLY A 42 -2.35 -41.34 -5.11
CA GLY A 42 -1.59 -41.80 -3.94
C GLY A 42 -0.95 -40.69 -3.10
N LEU A 43 -0.43 -41.08 -1.92
CA LEU A 43 0.14 -40.15 -0.95
C LEU A 43 1.45 -39.49 -1.41
N ALA A 44 2.28 -40.21 -2.18
CA ALA A 44 3.54 -39.67 -2.66
C ALA A 44 3.31 -38.49 -3.62
N ALA A 45 2.38 -38.64 -4.56
CA ALA A 45 1.99 -37.57 -5.48
C ALA A 45 1.38 -36.38 -4.72
N LEU A 46 0.59 -36.65 -3.66
CA LEU A 46 0.02 -35.62 -2.80
C LEU A 46 1.14 -34.81 -2.10
N TRP A 47 2.10 -35.47 -1.46
CA TRP A 47 3.19 -34.78 -0.76
C TRP A 47 4.03 -33.94 -1.72
N LYS A 48 4.40 -34.47 -2.88
CA LYS A 48 5.12 -33.74 -3.93
C LYS A 48 4.34 -32.47 -4.34
N LYS A 49 3.05 -32.63 -4.64
CA LYS A 49 2.21 -31.50 -5.07
C LYS A 49 1.97 -30.47 -3.96
N TYR A 50 1.86 -30.93 -2.71
CA TYR A 50 1.76 -30.06 -1.54
C TYR A 50 3.05 -29.23 -1.38
N GLU A 51 4.22 -29.84 -1.41
CA GLU A 51 5.51 -29.14 -1.30
C GLU A 51 5.72 -28.14 -2.44
N GLU A 52 5.42 -28.53 -3.69
CA GLU A 52 5.45 -27.62 -4.83
C GLU A 52 4.53 -26.40 -4.61
N THR A 53 3.32 -26.64 -4.13
CA THR A 53 2.32 -25.58 -3.93
C THR A 53 2.72 -24.65 -2.79
N VAL A 54 3.23 -25.20 -1.68
CA VAL A 54 3.73 -24.40 -0.54
C VAL A 54 4.96 -23.60 -0.94
N ASN A 55 5.95 -24.24 -1.58
CA ASN A 55 7.17 -23.59 -2.03
C ASN A 55 6.89 -22.48 -3.05
N ASN A 56 5.96 -22.70 -3.98
CA ASN A 56 5.55 -21.68 -4.94
C ASN A 56 4.84 -20.50 -4.25
N ARG A 57 4.03 -20.78 -3.22
CA ARG A 57 3.38 -19.73 -2.41
C ARG A 57 4.41 -18.94 -1.59
N ASP A 58 5.38 -19.60 -0.99
CA ASP A 58 6.46 -18.97 -0.23
C ASP A 58 7.43 -18.18 -1.11
N ARG A 59 7.62 -18.61 -2.36
CA ARG A 59 8.40 -17.91 -3.38
C ARG A 59 7.62 -16.78 -4.05
N ALA A 60 6.29 -16.80 -4.02
CA ALA A 60 5.48 -15.79 -4.65
C ALA A 60 5.80 -14.40 -4.13
N MET A 61 5.96 -13.44 -5.05
CA MET A 61 6.12 -12.04 -4.70
C MET A 61 4.81 -11.52 -4.08
N THR A 62 4.77 -11.40 -2.75
CA THR A 62 3.64 -10.75 -2.07
C THR A 62 3.77 -9.24 -2.17
N PHE A 63 2.65 -8.52 -2.00
CA PHE A 63 2.69 -7.06 -1.98
C PHE A 63 3.57 -6.52 -0.84
N GLY A 64 3.62 -7.20 0.31
CA GLY A 64 4.53 -6.84 1.40
C GLY A 64 6.00 -6.92 0.99
N ARG A 65 6.41 -8.04 0.38
CA ARG A 65 7.79 -8.21 -0.14
C ARG A 65 8.13 -7.19 -1.24
N LEU A 66 7.16 -6.88 -2.11
CA LEU A 66 7.35 -5.85 -3.13
C LEU A 66 7.59 -4.49 -2.51
N TRP A 67 6.81 -4.15 -1.48
CA TRP A 67 6.96 -2.90 -0.73
C TRP A 67 8.31 -2.80 -0.01
N GLU A 68 8.74 -3.86 0.67
CA GLU A 68 10.05 -3.91 1.33
C GLU A 68 11.21 -3.73 0.34
N LYS A 69 11.13 -4.38 -0.83
CA LYS A 69 12.12 -4.19 -1.89
C LYS A 69 12.15 -2.75 -2.42
N PHE A 70 10.99 -2.11 -2.54
CA PHE A 70 10.91 -0.70 -2.91
C PHE A 70 11.58 0.19 -1.86
N LEU A 71 11.30 -0.02 -0.57
CA LEU A 71 11.94 0.76 0.52
C LEU A 71 13.46 0.59 0.56
N ALA A 72 13.98 -0.56 0.15
CA ALA A 72 15.42 -0.82 0.07
C ALA A 72 16.07 -0.29 -1.23
N SER A 73 15.31 0.35 -2.13
CA SER A 73 15.80 0.82 -3.42
C SER A 73 16.35 2.26 -3.37
N ALA A 74 17.25 2.57 -4.29
CA ALA A 74 17.75 3.93 -4.52
C ALA A 74 16.60 4.92 -4.80
N CYS A 75 15.59 4.49 -5.58
CA CYS A 75 14.40 5.31 -5.86
C CYS A 75 13.66 5.79 -4.61
N TYR A 76 13.69 5.03 -3.51
CA TYR A 76 13.11 5.45 -2.25
C TYR A 76 14.06 6.35 -1.45
N SER A 77 15.36 6.04 -1.41
CA SER A 77 16.35 6.84 -0.67
C SER A 77 16.54 8.26 -1.24
N GLU A 78 16.31 8.43 -2.54
CA GLU A 78 16.34 9.74 -3.22
C GLU A 78 15.12 10.62 -2.92
N LEU A 79 14.06 10.07 -2.33
CA LEU A 79 12.88 10.84 -1.97
C LEU A 79 13.17 11.78 -0.79
N SER A 80 12.48 12.93 -0.76
CA SER A 80 12.56 13.86 0.37
C SER A 80 12.16 13.17 1.69
N PRO A 81 12.75 13.55 2.83
CA PRO A 81 12.43 12.95 4.14
C PRO A 81 10.93 12.99 4.47
N ARG A 82 10.23 14.02 4.05
CA ARG A 82 8.78 14.15 4.20
C ARG A 82 8.04 13.05 3.43
N THR A 83 8.41 12.86 2.16
CA THR A 83 7.82 11.83 1.30
C THR A 83 8.09 10.42 1.84
N GLN A 84 9.31 10.15 2.30
CA GLN A 84 9.65 8.87 2.92
C GLN A 84 8.76 8.58 4.13
N LYS A 85 8.54 9.58 4.99
CA LYS A 85 7.64 9.46 6.15
C LYS A 85 6.20 9.15 5.73
N ASP A 86 5.71 9.79 4.67
CA ASP A 86 4.36 9.54 4.15
C ASP A 86 4.23 8.10 3.62
N TYR A 87 5.25 7.56 2.92
CA TYR A 87 5.27 6.16 2.48
C TYR A 87 5.20 5.18 3.66
N LEU A 88 5.96 5.42 4.74
CA LEU A 88 5.91 4.58 5.95
C LEU A 88 4.53 4.63 6.65
N GLN A 89 3.88 5.77 6.61
CA GLN A 89 2.52 5.93 7.15
C GLN A 89 1.49 5.17 6.30
N HIS A 90 1.55 5.29 4.96
CA HIS A 90 0.67 4.59 4.05
C HIS A 90 0.90 3.07 4.09
N GLN A 91 2.16 2.64 4.25
CA GLN A 91 2.54 1.23 4.40
C GLN A 91 1.70 0.51 5.45
N LYS A 92 1.56 1.09 6.63
CA LYS A 92 0.83 0.47 7.75
C LYS A 92 -0.59 0.08 7.38
N LYS A 93 -1.30 0.93 6.64
CA LYS A 93 -2.68 0.69 6.22
C LYS A 93 -2.77 -0.29 5.04
N LEU A 94 -1.91 -0.12 4.05
CA LEU A 94 -1.88 -0.97 2.87
C LEU A 94 -1.45 -2.40 3.17
N LEU A 95 -0.40 -2.58 4.00
CA LEU A 95 0.07 -3.92 4.36
C LEU A 95 -0.91 -4.68 5.26
N ALA A 96 -1.69 -3.99 6.09
CA ALA A 96 -2.74 -4.63 6.88
C ALA A 96 -3.80 -5.33 6.00
N VAL A 97 -4.03 -4.83 4.78
CA VAL A 97 -5.03 -5.38 3.84
C VAL A 97 -4.38 -6.28 2.79
N PHE A 98 -3.30 -5.83 2.18
CA PHE A 98 -2.71 -6.47 0.99
C PHE A 98 -1.37 -7.17 1.26
N GLY A 99 -0.74 -6.99 2.42
CA GLY A 99 0.64 -7.39 2.66
C GLY A 99 0.93 -8.86 2.39
N LYS A 100 0.00 -9.76 2.72
CA LYS A 100 0.13 -11.22 2.52
C LYS A 100 -0.40 -11.72 1.17
N VAL A 101 -1.00 -10.84 0.37
CA VAL A 101 -1.61 -11.19 -0.91
C VAL A 101 -0.51 -11.23 -1.98
N PRO A 102 -0.48 -12.26 -2.86
CA PRO A 102 0.41 -12.26 -4.02
C PRO A 102 0.18 -11.02 -4.88
N ALA A 103 1.24 -10.30 -5.21
CA ALA A 103 1.15 -8.99 -5.86
C ALA A 103 0.38 -9.06 -7.21
N ASP A 104 0.65 -10.10 -8.01
CA ASP A 104 -0.02 -10.31 -9.30
C ASP A 104 -1.50 -10.73 -9.20
N SER A 105 -1.97 -11.13 -8.02
CA SER A 105 -3.37 -11.49 -7.80
C SER A 105 -4.24 -10.31 -7.39
N ILE A 106 -3.63 -9.16 -7.08
CA ILE A 106 -4.36 -7.94 -6.76
C ILE A 106 -4.88 -7.32 -8.07
N LYS A 107 -6.21 -7.15 -8.13
CA LYS A 107 -6.92 -6.62 -9.30
C LYS A 107 -7.43 -5.20 -9.02
N PRO A 108 -7.76 -4.41 -10.07
CA PRO A 108 -8.33 -3.07 -9.92
C PRO A 108 -9.57 -3.01 -9.02
N GLU A 109 -10.43 -4.05 -9.07
CA GLU A 109 -11.63 -4.17 -8.24
C GLU A 109 -11.30 -4.22 -6.73
N HIS A 110 -10.20 -4.87 -6.35
CA HIS A 110 -9.75 -4.95 -4.95
C HIS A 110 -9.31 -3.57 -4.45
N ILE A 111 -8.61 -2.81 -5.31
CA ILE A 111 -8.17 -1.46 -5.01
C ILE A 111 -9.36 -0.52 -4.91
N ARG A 112 -10.34 -0.62 -5.83
CA ARG A 112 -11.57 0.17 -5.76
C ARG A 112 -12.30 -0.06 -4.46
N ARG A 113 -12.51 -1.31 -4.06
CA ARG A 113 -13.15 -1.69 -2.80
C ARG A 113 -12.40 -1.15 -1.58
N TYR A 114 -11.07 -1.22 -1.61
CA TYR A 114 -10.23 -0.62 -0.56
C TYR A 114 -10.45 0.90 -0.47
N MET A 115 -10.39 1.58 -1.62
CA MET A 115 -10.60 3.03 -1.68
C MET A 115 -11.98 3.43 -1.17
N ASP A 116 -13.03 2.70 -1.56
CA ASP A 116 -14.41 3.01 -1.13
C ASP A 116 -14.53 2.93 0.39
N LYS A 117 -14.08 1.83 0.99
CA LYS A 117 -14.07 1.66 2.44
C LYS A 117 -13.19 2.69 3.17
N ARG A 118 -12.01 2.99 2.63
CA ARG A 118 -11.09 3.96 3.21
C ARG A 118 -11.58 5.39 3.02
N GLY A 119 -12.26 5.66 1.92
CA GLY A 119 -12.84 6.94 1.54
C GLY A 119 -13.99 7.39 2.46
N GLU A 120 -14.68 6.46 3.14
CA GLU A 120 -15.66 6.77 4.18
C GLU A 120 -15.01 7.58 5.31
N GLN A 121 -13.77 7.28 5.67
CA GLN A 121 -13.02 8.02 6.68
C GLN A 121 -12.34 9.27 6.09
N SER A 122 -11.65 9.13 4.96
CA SER A 122 -10.93 10.22 4.30
C SER A 122 -10.65 9.92 2.83
N LYS A 123 -11.33 10.60 1.92
CA LYS A 123 -11.11 10.51 0.47
C LYS A 123 -9.70 10.92 0.06
N THR A 124 -9.15 11.95 0.73
CA THR A 124 -7.80 12.45 0.47
C THR A 124 -6.75 11.40 0.81
N GLN A 125 -6.85 10.79 2.00
CA GLN A 125 -5.92 9.73 2.41
C GLN A 125 -6.03 8.49 1.52
N ALA A 126 -7.24 8.07 1.15
CA ALA A 126 -7.43 6.97 0.20
C ALA A 126 -6.73 7.24 -1.14
N ASN A 127 -6.80 8.48 -1.64
CA ASN A 127 -6.11 8.91 -2.85
C ASN A 127 -4.58 8.86 -2.71
N HIS A 128 -4.05 9.28 -1.57
CA HIS A 128 -2.60 9.24 -1.30
C HIS A 128 -2.09 7.80 -1.17
N GLU A 129 -2.79 6.96 -0.40
CA GLU A 129 -2.47 5.56 -0.23
C GLU A 129 -2.48 4.81 -1.58
N LYS A 130 -3.50 5.04 -2.43
CA LYS A 130 -3.57 4.52 -3.80
C LYS A 130 -2.40 5.00 -4.67
N SER A 131 -2.01 6.27 -4.54
CA SER A 131 -0.88 6.82 -5.32
C SER A 131 0.45 6.19 -4.91
N SER A 132 0.69 6.00 -3.61
CA SER A 132 1.88 5.30 -3.10
C SER A 132 1.92 3.84 -3.57
N MET A 133 0.79 3.14 -3.49
CA MET A 133 0.66 1.77 -4.00
C MET A 133 0.97 1.70 -5.49
N SER A 134 0.43 2.62 -6.29
CA SER A 134 0.67 2.69 -7.73
C SER A 134 2.16 2.90 -8.06
N ARG A 135 2.86 3.75 -7.31
CA ARG A 135 4.29 3.98 -7.49
C ARG A 135 5.12 2.73 -7.22
N VAL A 136 4.81 2.02 -6.14
CA VAL A 136 5.47 0.75 -5.79
C VAL A 136 5.25 -0.30 -6.88
N TYR A 137 4.03 -0.41 -7.42
CA TYR A 137 3.74 -1.32 -8.52
C TYR A 137 4.45 -0.94 -9.81
N SER A 138 4.48 0.34 -10.18
CA SER A 138 5.22 0.80 -11.38
C SER A 138 6.71 0.49 -11.26
N TRP A 139 7.30 0.76 -10.09
CA TRP A 139 8.69 0.42 -9.80
C TRP A 139 8.94 -1.10 -9.90
N GLY A 140 8.01 -1.92 -9.37
CA GLY A 140 8.09 -3.37 -9.44
C GLY A 140 7.91 -3.93 -10.85
N TYR A 141 7.05 -3.31 -11.64
CA TYR A 141 6.82 -3.66 -13.04
C TYR A 141 8.07 -3.43 -13.89
N GLU A 142 8.71 -2.26 -13.76
CA GLU A 142 9.95 -1.92 -14.45
C GLU A 142 11.09 -2.93 -14.17
N ARG A 143 11.04 -3.62 -13.04
CA ARG A 143 12.05 -4.60 -12.60
C ARG A 143 11.61 -6.06 -12.75
N GLY A 144 10.48 -6.30 -13.37
CA GLY A 144 9.95 -7.64 -13.61
C GLY A 144 9.47 -8.38 -12.35
N TYR A 145 9.28 -7.68 -11.22
CA TYR A 145 8.75 -8.30 -10.01
C TYR A 145 7.25 -8.56 -10.08
N VAL A 146 6.53 -7.83 -10.89
CA VAL A 146 5.09 -7.94 -11.12
C VAL A 146 4.76 -7.74 -12.59
N LYS A 147 3.65 -8.33 -13.04
CA LYS A 147 3.25 -8.34 -14.46
C LYS A 147 2.52 -7.06 -14.89
N ALA A 148 1.88 -6.38 -13.98
CA ALA A 148 1.10 -5.16 -14.25
C ALA A 148 0.91 -4.32 -12.99
N ASN A 149 0.53 -3.05 -13.19
CA ASN A 149 0.12 -2.16 -12.11
C ASN A 149 -1.40 -2.18 -11.97
N PRO A 150 -1.98 -2.83 -10.94
CA PRO A 150 -3.42 -2.93 -10.76
C PRO A 150 -4.09 -1.59 -10.37
N CYS A 151 -3.30 -0.58 -10.00
CA CYS A 151 -3.79 0.77 -9.73
C CYS A 151 -4.06 1.58 -11.01
N ALA A 152 -3.53 1.13 -12.17
CA ALA A 152 -3.80 1.78 -13.44
C ALA A 152 -5.31 1.66 -13.74
N GLY A 153 -5.92 2.75 -14.20
CA GLY A 153 -7.35 2.79 -14.49
C GLY A 153 -8.29 2.96 -13.30
N VAL A 154 -7.80 2.85 -12.04
CA VAL A 154 -8.64 3.14 -10.87
C VAL A 154 -8.68 4.65 -10.63
N SER A 155 -9.86 5.25 -10.75
CA SER A 155 -10.06 6.69 -10.57
C SER A 155 -9.88 7.11 -9.10
N LYS A 156 -9.30 8.30 -8.91
CA LYS A 156 -9.23 8.96 -7.60
C LYS A 156 -10.57 9.61 -7.26
N PHE A 157 -10.84 9.80 -5.97
CA PHE A 157 -11.92 10.65 -5.52
C PHE A 157 -11.64 12.10 -5.91
N LYS A 158 -12.65 12.80 -6.40
CA LYS A 158 -12.56 14.25 -6.63
C LYS A 158 -12.38 14.97 -5.30
N ALA A 159 -11.38 15.83 -5.22
CA ALA A 159 -11.22 16.74 -4.10
C ALA A 159 -12.19 17.92 -4.29
N LYS A 160 -12.80 18.38 -3.19
CA LYS A 160 -13.46 19.69 -3.21
C LYS A 160 -12.38 20.77 -3.21
N ASN A 161 -12.45 21.66 -4.18
CA ASN A 161 -11.61 22.85 -4.17
C ASN A 161 -12.04 23.76 -3.02
N ARG A 162 -11.08 24.49 -2.46
CA ARG A 162 -11.40 25.56 -1.52
C ARG A 162 -11.95 26.73 -2.34
N GLU A 163 -13.18 27.16 -2.02
CA GLU A 163 -13.87 28.26 -2.70
C GLU A 163 -13.74 29.58 -1.95
N ARG A 164 -13.26 29.52 -0.70
CA ARG A 164 -13.12 30.71 0.14
C ARG A 164 -11.88 31.50 -0.27
N TYR A 165 -12.08 32.73 -0.64
CA TYR A 165 -11.04 33.76 -0.81
C TYR A 165 -10.91 34.55 0.51
N VAL A 166 -9.65 34.77 0.93
CA VAL A 166 -9.34 35.66 2.07
C VAL A 166 -9.39 37.10 1.59
N THR A 167 -10.24 37.91 2.15
CA THR A 167 -10.37 39.32 1.78
C THR A 167 -9.19 40.14 2.34
N ASP A 168 -8.91 41.31 1.72
CA ASP A 168 -7.85 42.21 2.19
C ASP A 168 -8.13 42.67 3.63
N LYS A 169 -9.39 42.87 3.99
CA LYS A 169 -9.81 43.26 5.37
C LYS A 169 -9.41 42.15 6.37
N GLU A 170 -9.68 40.89 6.04
CA GLU A 170 -9.27 39.74 6.88
C GLU A 170 -7.76 39.61 6.98
N TYR A 171 -7.05 39.83 5.88
CA TYR A 171 -5.58 39.81 5.84
C TYR A 171 -5.01 40.91 6.74
N GLN A 172 -5.45 42.14 6.61
CA GLN A 172 -5.01 43.26 7.43
C GLN A 172 -5.36 43.10 8.92
N ALA A 173 -6.51 42.52 9.22
CA ALA A 173 -6.88 42.21 10.61
C ALA A 173 -5.93 41.21 11.27
N VAL A 174 -5.45 40.20 10.51
CA VAL A 174 -4.45 39.24 11.00
C VAL A 174 -3.08 39.90 11.14
N LEU A 175 -2.66 40.71 10.16
CA LEU A 175 -1.42 41.45 10.21
C LEU A 175 -1.30 42.37 11.44
N SER A 176 -2.37 43.04 11.81
CA SER A 176 -2.38 43.99 12.93
C SER A 176 -2.10 43.41 14.30
N VAL A 177 -2.33 42.08 14.45
CA VAL A 177 -2.09 41.34 15.71
C VAL A 177 -0.92 40.37 15.60
N ALA A 178 -0.29 40.26 14.43
CA ALA A 178 0.79 39.30 14.20
C ALA A 178 2.09 39.73 14.92
N PRO A 179 2.81 38.82 15.58
CA PRO A 179 4.17 39.08 16.04
C PRO A 179 5.09 39.46 14.88
N LEU A 180 6.09 40.32 15.12
CA LEU A 180 6.97 40.84 14.07
C LEU A 180 7.54 39.80 13.10
N PRO A 181 8.06 38.61 13.53
CA PRO A 181 8.54 37.61 12.59
C PRO A 181 7.45 37.06 11.68
N VAL A 182 6.22 36.93 12.17
CA VAL A 182 5.08 36.44 11.40
C VAL A 182 4.60 37.52 10.44
N PHE A 183 4.54 38.77 10.90
CA PHE A 183 4.24 39.94 10.05
C PHE A 183 5.18 39.99 8.84
N ILE A 184 6.49 39.98 9.07
CA ILE A 184 7.50 40.00 7.99
C ILE A 184 7.33 38.83 7.03
N ALA A 185 7.13 37.61 7.54
CA ALA A 185 6.93 36.43 6.72
C ALA A 185 5.64 36.51 5.87
N MET A 186 4.57 37.06 6.42
CA MET A 186 3.31 37.28 5.69
C MET A 186 3.47 38.32 4.59
N GLU A 187 4.11 39.45 4.87
CA GLU A 187 4.37 40.50 3.88
C GLU A 187 5.26 40.01 2.74
N ILE A 188 6.36 39.32 3.04
CA ILE A 188 7.23 38.73 2.01
C ILE A 188 6.44 37.70 1.16
N ALA A 189 5.68 36.83 1.81
CA ALA A 189 4.87 35.83 1.10
C ALA A 189 3.84 36.48 0.17
N TYR A 190 3.21 37.56 0.61
CA TYR A 190 2.19 38.29 -0.13
C TYR A 190 2.79 39.08 -1.30
N LEU A 191 3.83 39.89 -1.04
CA LEU A 191 4.45 40.75 -2.05
C LEU A 191 5.21 39.97 -3.13
N CYS A 192 5.87 38.85 -2.75
CA CYS A 192 6.65 38.02 -3.66
C CYS A 192 5.87 36.83 -4.22
N ALA A 193 4.60 36.63 -3.83
CA ALA A 193 3.82 35.41 -4.10
C ALA A 193 4.59 34.14 -3.73
N ALA A 194 5.44 34.20 -2.70
CA ALA A 194 6.35 33.14 -2.30
C ALA A 194 5.62 32.07 -1.45
N ARG A 195 6.07 30.81 -1.57
CA ARG A 195 5.58 29.76 -0.68
C ARG A 195 6.17 29.95 0.71
N ILE A 196 5.43 29.59 1.74
CA ILE A 196 5.90 29.72 3.13
C ILE A 196 7.23 29.00 3.39
N SER A 197 7.47 27.84 2.74
CA SER A 197 8.74 27.14 2.82
C SER A 197 9.92 27.98 2.30
N ASP A 198 9.68 28.72 1.23
CA ASP A 198 10.72 29.53 0.57
C ASP A 198 11.00 30.77 1.43
N VAL A 199 9.95 31.39 1.96
CA VAL A 199 10.09 32.51 2.92
C VAL A 199 10.88 32.09 4.16
N LEU A 200 10.58 30.92 4.75
CA LEU A 200 11.28 30.43 5.94
C LEU A 200 12.73 29.98 5.67
N SER A 201 13.10 29.78 4.41
CA SER A 201 14.47 29.43 4.01
C SER A 201 15.32 30.63 3.58
N LEU A 202 14.76 31.83 3.54
CA LEU A 202 15.50 33.05 3.18
C LEU A 202 16.66 33.30 4.13
N LYS A 203 17.80 33.70 3.55
CA LYS A 203 19.01 34.10 4.27
C LYS A 203 19.40 35.50 3.80
N TRP A 204 20.02 36.28 4.70
CA TRP A 204 20.46 37.63 4.39
C TRP A 204 21.37 37.71 3.16
N GLY A 205 22.15 36.68 2.86
CA GLY A 205 22.98 36.63 1.66
C GLY A 205 22.23 36.54 0.32
N PHE A 206 20.90 36.51 0.33
CA PHE A 206 20.06 36.59 -0.88
C PHE A 206 19.41 37.98 -1.07
N VAL A 207 19.68 38.92 -0.18
CA VAL A 207 19.15 40.27 -0.21
C VAL A 207 20.34 41.20 -0.53
N GLU A 208 20.63 41.38 -1.84
CA GLU A 208 21.54 42.41 -2.36
C GLU A 208 20.76 43.64 -2.81
#